data_f20db6a46bca7b46c977112cc9a7b980
#
_entry.id   f20db6a46bca7b46c977112cc9a7b980
#
_cell.length_a   1.000
_cell.length_b   1.000
_cell.length_c   1.000
_cell.angle_alpha   90.00
_cell.angle_beta   90.00
_cell.angle_gamma   90.00
#
_symmetry.space_group_name_H-M   'P 1'
#
loop_
_entity.id
_entity.type
_entity.pdbx_description
1 polymer ?
#
loop_
_entity_poly.entity_id
_entity_poly.type
_entity_poly.pdbx_seq_one_letter_code
_entity_poly.pdbx_strand_id
1 'polypeptide(L)'
;KTNEFTEQEIKIFLDENSSKLKQDYIDFSYAIITPKILTGSEEFNQAFFDKIDDIENKISKNIDFKTIIKELEIKSIEKKDYLNLENKETIENKIYNSRKDKIEILEDKGSYIFYQIDKINTKLPSLLNDKFKTQIINLLFQKEKYEFNKDILNQINKKQFNQTSFDKLAIAGVKKIKLDSVKDNKKFKINSIKILYSLPLNTFTLISDDKDNIFVAKTIKFEDQNISENSNQYNAISNEASAQNRNSILKSYDYLLNNKYKVVVNQKTLDRVKNYFK
;
A
#
# COMPACT_ATOMS: atom_id res chain seq x y z
N LYS A 1 5.11 -25.45 -1.95
CA LYS A 1 6.56 -25.58 -1.68
C LYS A 1 6.96 -24.39 -0.85
N THR A 2 7.43 -24.60 0.37
CA THR A 2 8.31 -23.66 1.06
C THR A 2 9.60 -23.67 0.25
N ASN A 3 9.80 -22.69 -0.60
CA ASN A 3 11.06 -22.54 -1.30
C ASN A 3 12.08 -22.05 -0.28
N GLU A 4 12.96 -22.94 0.12
CA GLU A 4 14.16 -22.56 0.85
C GLU A 4 15.11 -21.95 -0.17
N PHE A 5 15.27 -20.63 -0.11
CA PHE A 5 16.26 -19.93 -0.92
C PHE A 5 17.64 -20.18 -0.36
N THR A 6 18.59 -20.44 -1.22
CA THR A 6 20.01 -20.55 -0.86
C THR A 6 20.57 -19.20 -0.46
N GLU A 7 21.61 -19.18 0.34
CA GLU A 7 22.32 -17.94 0.71
C GLU A 7 22.85 -17.20 -0.53
N GLN A 8 23.20 -17.93 -1.57
CA GLN A 8 23.68 -17.35 -2.82
C GLN A 8 22.56 -16.61 -3.57
N GLU A 9 21.34 -17.18 -3.66
CA GLU A 9 20.18 -16.52 -4.27
C GLU A 9 19.78 -15.25 -3.50
N ILE A 10 19.81 -15.31 -2.17
CA ILE A 10 19.55 -14.15 -1.31
C ILE A 10 20.58 -13.05 -1.57
N LYS A 11 21.86 -13.42 -1.67
CA LYS A 11 22.94 -12.46 -1.92
C LYS A 11 22.83 -11.81 -3.30
N ILE A 12 22.60 -12.59 -4.35
CA ILE A 12 22.40 -12.07 -5.72
C ILE A 12 21.23 -11.08 -5.73
N PHE A 13 20.11 -11.44 -5.11
CA PHE A 13 18.94 -10.55 -5.04
C PHE A 13 19.25 -9.24 -4.33
N LEU A 14 20.01 -9.29 -3.23
CA LEU A 14 20.43 -8.11 -2.50
C LEU A 14 21.33 -7.20 -3.33
N ASP A 15 22.30 -7.78 -4.04
CA ASP A 15 23.24 -7.03 -4.87
C ASP A 15 22.49 -6.31 -6.02
N GLU A 16 21.57 -7.04 -6.69
CA GLU A 16 20.73 -6.48 -7.76
C GLU A 16 19.78 -5.36 -7.30
N ASN A 17 19.33 -5.42 -6.05
CA ASN A 17 18.32 -4.50 -5.51
C ASN A 17 18.86 -3.58 -4.40
N SER A 18 20.17 -3.55 -4.18
CA SER A 18 20.80 -2.86 -3.06
C SER A 18 20.38 -1.40 -2.92
N SER A 19 20.23 -0.68 -4.02
CA SER A 19 19.81 0.73 -4.02
C SER A 19 18.39 0.95 -3.47
N LYS A 20 17.48 -0.02 -3.70
CA LYS A 20 16.08 0.03 -3.26
C LYS A 20 15.87 -0.52 -1.87
N LEU A 21 16.81 -1.34 -1.38
CA LEU A 21 16.72 -2.03 -0.10
C LEU A 21 17.48 -1.31 1.03
N LYS A 22 18.20 -0.23 0.70
CA LYS A 22 18.81 0.64 1.71
C LYS A 22 17.73 1.25 2.60
N GLN A 23 18.04 1.35 3.89
CA GLN A 23 17.16 1.92 4.90
C GLN A 23 17.92 2.96 5.71
N ASP A 24 17.18 3.93 6.25
CA ASP A 24 17.75 4.96 7.09
C ASP A 24 17.96 4.41 8.50
N TYR A 25 19.18 4.46 8.98
CA TYR A 25 19.54 4.26 10.37
C TYR A 25 19.68 5.64 11.00
N ILE A 26 19.08 5.83 12.15
CA ILE A 26 19.13 7.13 12.83
C ILE A 26 19.85 7.05 14.18
N ASP A 27 20.66 8.05 14.45
CA ASP A 27 21.12 8.38 15.79
C ASP A 27 20.24 9.53 16.29
N PHE A 28 19.67 9.40 17.47
CA PHE A 28 18.79 10.43 18.03
C PHE A 28 18.84 10.43 19.54
N SER A 29 18.46 11.59 20.09
CA SER A 29 18.28 11.81 21.52
C SER A 29 16.86 12.25 21.78
N TYR A 30 16.24 11.77 22.86
CA TYR A 30 14.89 12.20 23.23
C TYR A 30 14.69 12.28 24.75
N ALA A 31 13.70 13.05 25.14
CA ALA A 31 13.22 13.14 26.50
C ALA A 31 11.68 13.06 26.54
N ILE A 32 11.15 12.44 27.59
CA ILE A 32 9.71 12.39 27.82
C ILE A 32 9.35 13.55 28.73
N ILE A 33 8.42 14.38 28.30
CA ILE A 33 7.95 15.56 28.99
C ILE A 33 6.52 15.30 29.48
N THR A 34 6.32 15.44 30.80
CA THR A 34 5.02 15.36 31.44
C THR A 34 4.75 16.61 32.26
N PRO A 35 3.49 16.91 32.59
CA PRO A 35 3.18 18.04 33.48
C PRO A 35 3.95 18.00 34.81
N LYS A 36 4.06 16.79 35.39
CA LYS A 36 4.81 16.58 36.62
C LYS A 36 6.28 16.98 36.52
N ILE A 37 6.91 16.67 35.41
CA ILE A 37 8.33 16.99 35.18
C ILE A 37 8.54 18.48 34.98
N LEU A 38 7.66 19.18 34.23
CA LEU A 38 7.82 20.59 33.91
C LEU A 38 7.32 21.53 35.01
N THR A 39 6.24 21.17 35.71
CA THR A 39 5.54 22.08 36.63
C THR A 39 5.37 21.55 38.05
N GLY A 40 5.72 20.25 38.26
CA GLY A 40 5.46 19.56 39.53
C GLY A 40 3.99 19.16 39.73
N SER A 41 3.08 19.54 38.84
CA SER A 41 1.66 19.17 38.86
C SER A 41 1.39 17.95 37.97
N GLU A 42 0.38 17.13 38.31
CA GLU A 42 -0.06 16.05 37.46
C GLU A 42 -0.99 16.49 36.30
N GLU A 43 -1.46 17.75 36.36
CA GLU A 43 -2.47 18.27 35.43
C GLU A 43 -1.86 19.02 34.26
N PHE A 44 -2.48 18.86 33.07
CA PHE A 44 -2.22 19.69 31.89
C PHE A 44 -2.91 21.07 32.09
N ASN A 45 -2.19 21.98 32.70
CA ASN A 45 -2.66 23.33 32.95
C ASN A 45 -1.92 24.37 32.09
N GLN A 46 -2.33 25.63 32.19
CA GLN A 46 -1.73 26.72 31.42
C GLN A 46 -0.22 26.82 31.63
N ALA A 47 0.25 26.65 32.86
CA ALA A 47 1.69 26.72 33.16
C ALA A 47 2.50 25.62 32.46
N PHE A 48 1.90 24.44 32.22
CA PHE A 48 2.51 23.39 31.45
C PHE A 48 2.61 23.79 29.96
N PHE A 49 1.51 24.29 29.38
CA PHE A 49 1.50 24.68 27.96
C PHE A 49 2.41 25.87 27.69
N ASP A 50 2.49 26.87 28.62
CA ASP A 50 3.44 27.98 28.52
C ASP A 50 4.89 27.47 28.46
N LYS A 51 5.22 26.37 29.16
CA LYS A 51 6.54 25.74 29.10
C LYS A 51 6.78 25.02 27.79
N ILE A 52 5.76 24.34 27.22
CA ILE A 52 5.85 23.71 25.89
C ILE A 52 6.09 24.80 24.84
N ASP A 53 5.31 25.88 24.86
CA ASP A 53 5.47 27.01 23.95
C ASP A 53 6.89 27.64 24.06
N ASP A 54 7.46 27.74 25.29
CA ASP A 54 8.83 28.20 25.49
C ASP A 54 9.85 27.26 24.82
N ILE A 55 9.65 25.93 24.92
CA ILE A 55 10.52 24.96 24.25
C ILE A 55 10.40 25.12 22.72
N GLU A 56 9.18 25.22 22.18
CA GLU A 56 8.94 25.42 20.74
C GLU A 56 9.57 26.74 20.24
N ASN A 57 9.47 27.80 21.01
CA ASN A 57 10.13 29.07 20.73
C ASN A 57 11.67 28.95 20.72
N LYS A 58 12.23 28.13 21.62
CA LYS A 58 13.69 27.84 21.62
C LYS A 58 14.11 27.05 20.42
N ILE A 59 13.32 26.03 20.02
CA ILE A 59 13.53 25.26 18.80
C ILE A 59 13.52 26.17 17.57
N SER A 60 12.54 27.08 17.47
CA SER A 60 12.42 28.03 16.36
C SER A 60 13.61 29.01 16.27
N LYS A 61 14.27 29.29 17.40
CA LYS A 61 15.51 30.05 17.48
C LYS A 61 16.77 29.24 17.26
N ASN A 62 16.65 27.96 16.83
CA ASN A 62 17.74 27.02 16.62
C ASN A 62 18.58 26.73 17.87
N ILE A 63 18.00 26.80 19.06
CA ILE A 63 18.68 26.36 20.29
C ILE A 63 18.66 24.82 20.26
N ASP A 64 19.85 24.22 20.51
CA ASP A 64 20.00 22.77 20.41
C ASP A 64 19.32 22.02 21.57
N PHE A 65 18.95 20.78 21.32
CA PHE A 65 18.28 19.88 22.26
C PHE A 65 19.01 19.78 23.61
N LYS A 66 20.34 19.63 23.61
CA LYS A 66 21.13 19.43 24.84
C LYS A 66 21.08 20.65 25.75
N THR A 67 21.10 21.83 25.15
CA THR A 67 20.95 23.11 25.89
C THR A 67 19.59 23.20 26.55
N ILE A 68 18.51 22.95 25.82
CA ILE A 68 17.13 22.98 26.33
C ILE A 68 16.94 21.95 27.46
N ILE A 69 17.39 20.71 27.25
CA ILE A 69 17.28 19.63 28.25
C ILE A 69 18.03 19.98 29.54
N LYS A 70 19.22 20.58 29.41
CA LYS A 70 20.01 21.00 30.56
C LYS A 70 19.32 22.13 31.35
N GLU A 71 18.75 23.09 30.66
CA GLU A 71 17.99 24.18 31.32
C GLU A 71 16.75 23.69 32.06
N LEU A 72 16.10 22.65 31.52
CA LEU A 72 14.92 22.03 32.10
C LEU A 72 15.25 20.98 33.17
N GLU A 73 16.51 20.63 33.35
CA GLU A 73 16.99 19.59 34.26
C GLU A 73 16.34 18.20 34.00
N ILE A 74 16.00 17.93 32.73
CA ILE A 74 15.33 16.68 32.31
C ILE A 74 16.39 15.65 31.87
N LYS A 75 16.11 14.37 32.15
CA LYS A 75 16.94 13.27 31.65
C LYS A 75 16.58 12.94 30.21
N SER A 76 17.59 12.84 29.36
CA SER A 76 17.45 12.38 27.98
C SER A 76 17.94 10.94 27.79
N ILE A 77 17.44 10.31 26.77
CA ILE A 77 17.79 8.97 26.32
C ILE A 77 18.42 9.11 24.94
N GLU A 78 19.60 8.51 24.75
CA GLU A 78 20.30 8.48 23.45
C GLU A 78 20.15 7.09 22.82
N LYS A 79 19.86 7.04 21.51
CA LYS A 79 19.82 5.82 20.70
C LYS A 79 20.71 5.99 19.48
N LYS A 80 21.49 4.97 19.19
CA LYS A 80 22.40 4.94 18.03
C LYS A 80 22.06 3.81 17.10
N ASP A 81 22.28 4.05 15.83
CA ASP A 81 22.11 3.07 14.75
C ASP A 81 20.73 2.38 14.76
N TYR A 82 19.70 3.16 15.10
CA TYR A 82 18.34 2.66 15.23
C TYR A 82 17.68 2.49 13.87
N LEU A 83 17.10 1.31 13.65
CA LEU A 83 16.33 0.97 12.47
C LEU A 83 14.94 0.47 12.88
N ASN A 84 13.90 1.04 12.31
CA ASN A 84 12.53 0.56 12.50
C ASN A 84 12.23 -0.60 11.52
N LEU A 85 12.27 -1.83 12.02
CA LEU A 85 11.84 -3.04 11.29
C LEU A 85 10.48 -3.58 11.77
N GLU A 86 9.89 -2.95 12.78
CA GLU A 86 8.62 -3.38 13.38
C GLU A 86 7.61 -2.25 13.37
N ASN A 87 6.40 -2.55 12.90
CA ASN A 87 5.28 -1.60 12.94
C ASN A 87 4.65 -1.55 14.35
N LYS A 88 5.47 -1.35 15.39
CA LYS A 88 5.02 -1.19 16.77
C LYS A 88 4.90 0.29 17.11
N GLU A 89 3.90 0.64 17.90
CA GLU A 89 3.73 2.01 18.44
C GLU A 89 4.66 2.24 19.65
N THR A 90 5.98 2.28 19.41
CA THR A 90 6.96 2.68 20.41
C THR A 90 7.37 4.14 20.19
N ILE A 91 7.92 4.78 21.22
CA ILE A 91 8.44 6.14 21.15
C ILE A 91 9.51 6.25 20.05
N GLU A 92 10.42 5.29 20.03
CA GLU A 92 11.50 5.25 19.04
C GLU A 92 10.97 5.14 17.60
N ASN A 93 9.91 4.35 17.39
CA ASN A 93 9.29 4.23 16.08
C ASN A 93 8.54 5.51 15.66
N LYS A 94 7.94 6.23 16.60
CA LYS A 94 7.32 7.54 16.32
C LYS A 94 8.40 8.54 15.87
N ILE A 95 9.50 8.62 16.61
CA ILE A 95 10.65 9.47 16.25
C ILE A 95 11.21 9.06 14.89
N TYR A 96 11.37 7.76 14.64
CA TYR A 96 11.86 7.26 13.34
C TYR A 96 10.96 7.69 12.18
N ASN A 97 9.65 7.67 12.37
CA ASN A 97 8.68 8.05 11.35
C ASN A 97 8.68 9.58 11.09
N SER A 98 8.98 10.37 12.11
CA SER A 98 9.11 11.84 12.02
C SER A 98 10.55 12.31 11.74
N ARG A 99 11.46 11.42 11.36
CA ARG A 99 12.91 11.71 11.20
C ARG A 99 13.30 12.77 10.18
N LYS A 100 12.35 13.24 9.40
CA LYS A 100 12.58 14.36 8.47
C LYS A 100 12.77 15.67 9.21
N ASP A 101 12.13 15.81 10.35
CA ASP A 101 12.23 16.96 11.22
C ASP A 101 13.42 16.74 12.18
N LYS A 102 14.39 17.63 12.11
CA LYS A 102 15.64 17.47 12.83
C LYS A 102 15.48 17.57 14.34
N ILE A 103 14.56 18.41 14.80
CA ILE A 103 14.24 18.65 16.19
C ILE A 103 12.77 19.03 16.30
N GLU A 104 12.02 18.33 17.16
CA GLU A 104 10.57 18.52 17.28
C GLU A 104 10.04 17.99 18.61
N ILE A 105 8.80 18.42 18.94
CA ILE A 105 8.00 17.88 20.03
C ILE A 105 6.81 17.14 19.45
N LEU A 106 6.63 15.88 19.85
CA LEU A 106 5.49 15.04 19.47
C LEU A 106 4.59 14.80 20.68
N GLU A 107 3.29 14.94 20.50
CA GLU A 107 2.31 14.53 21.50
C GLU A 107 2.14 13.00 21.50
N ASP A 108 2.14 12.38 22.70
CA ASP A 108 1.94 10.95 22.87
C ASP A 108 1.18 10.59 24.15
N LYS A 109 -0.09 10.17 24.03
CA LYS A 109 -0.93 9.51 25.05
C LYS A 109 -0.77 10.08 26.48
N GLY A 110 -0.85 11.42 26.63
CA GLY A 110 -0.71 12.09 27.92
C GLY A 110 0.73 12.42 28.30
N SER A 111 1.64 12.48 27.34
CA SER A 111 3.00 13.00 27.47
C SER A 111 3.43 13.67 26.17
N TYR A 112 4.55 14.34 26.21
CA TYR A 112 5.21 14.93 25.04
C TYR A 112 6.59 14.31 24.90
N ILE A 113 6.97 14.03 23.66
CA ILE A 113 8.29 13.49 23.31
C ILE A 113 9.06 14.61 22.63
N PHE A 114 10.04 15.19 23.31
CA PHE A 114 10.97 16.13 22.72
C PHE A 114 12.18 15.36 22.21
N TYR A 115 12.52 15.48 20.93
CA TYR A 115 13.61 14.73 20.32
C TYR A 115 14.46 15.57 19.38
N GLN A 116 15.66 15.08 19.14
CA GLN A 116 16.56 15.56 18.10
C GLN A 116 17.17 14.38 17.34
N ILE A 117 17.14 14.46 16.00
CA ILE A 117 17.87 13.55 15.13
C ILE A 117 19.31 14.07 15.00
N ASP A 118 20.24 13.29 15.50
CA ASP A 118 21.67 13.64 15.50
C ASP A 118 22.30 13.27 14.15
N LYS A 119 21.92 12.11 13.59
CA LYS A 119 22.48 11.61 12.33
C LYS A 119 21.51 10.68 11.61
N ILE A 120 21.53 10.72 10.29
CA ILE A 120 20.85 9.74 9.43
C ILE A 120 21.89 9.09 8.51
N ASN A 121 21.98 7.77 8.57
CA ASN A 121 22.87 6.97 7.71
C ASN A 121 22.02 6.01 6.88
N THR A 122 22.00 6.19 5.56
CA THR A 122 21.30 5.28 4.66
C THR A 122 22.22 4.14 4.25
N LYS A 123 21.96 2.94 4.73
CA LYS A 123 22.78 1.74 4.44
C LYS A 123 21.90 0.50 4.27
N LEU A 124 22.47 -0.53 3.65
CA LEU A 124 21.81 -1.83 3.52
C LEU A 124 21.80 -2.52 4.90
N PRO A 125 20.63 -2.99 5.38
CA PRO A 125 20.58 -3.76 6.62
C PRO A 125 21.36 -5.08 6.52
N SER A 126 21.86 -5.55 7.66
CA SER A 126 22.59 -6.83 7.72
C SER A 126 21.62 -8.02 7.60
N LEU A 127 22.02 -9.05 6.85
CA LEU A 127 21.33 -10.35 6.81
C LEU A 127 21.38 -11.12 8.15
N LEU A 128 22.22 -10.70 9.08
CA LEU A 128 22.21 -11.23 10.45
C LEU A 128 20.96 -10.79 11.23
N ASN A 129 20.25 -9.78 10.73
CA ASN A 129 18.96 -9.40 11.26
C ASN A 129 17.89 -10.33 10.66
N ASP A 130 17.31 -11.20 11.48
CA ASP A 130 16.32 -12.21 11.06
C ASP A 130 15.08 -11.60 10.40
N LYS A 131 14.65 -10.41 10.82
CA LYS A 131 13.49 -9.72 10.23
C LYS A 131 13.80 -9.22 8.84
N PHE A 132 14.96 -8.61 8.65
CA PHE A 132 15.40 -8.19 7.32
C PHE A 132 15.59 -9.40 6.40
N LYS A 133 16.22 -10.47 6.89
CA LYS A 133 16.36 -11.73 6.14
C LYS A 133 14.99 -12.29 5.73
N THR A 134 14.02 -12.29 6.63
CA THR A 134 12.64 -12.73 6.34
C THR A 134 11.97 -11.83 5.30
N GLN A 135 12.17 -10.51 5.36
CA GLN A 135 11.67 -9.59 4.34
C GLN A 135 12.26 -9.91 2.96
N ILE A 136 13.55 -10.16 2.86
CA ILE A 136 14.22 -10.52 1.60
C ILE A 136 13.68 -11.83 1.05
N ILE A 137 13.54 -12.86 1.89
CA ILE A 137 12.95 -14.15 1.50
C ILE A 137 11.53 -13.95 0.95
N ASN A 138 10.71 -13.14 1.59
CA ASN A 138 9.35 -12.83 1.13
C ASN A 138 9.37 -12.09 -0.23
N LEU A 139 10.28 -11.15 -0.43
CA LEU A 139 10.43 -10.44 -1.71
C LEU A 139 10.88 -11.38 -2.83
N LEU A 140 11.83 -12.28 -2.56
CA LEU A 140 12.25 -13.33 -3.49
C LEU A 140 11.09 -14.24 -3.87
N PHE A 141 10.33 -14.70 -2.87
CA PHE A 141 9.14 -15.52 -3.11
C PHE A 141 8.11 -14.80 -3.97
N GLN A 142 7.86 -13.51 -3.74
CA GLN A 142 6.95 -12.72 -4.57
C GLN A 142 7.49 -12.54 -6.00
N LYS A 143 8.82 -12.34 -6.16
CA LYS A 143 9.47 -12.27 -7.48
C LYS A 143 9.28 -13.57 -8.25
N GLU A 144 9.58 -14.72 -7.63
CA GLU A 144 9.38 -16.03 -8.27
C GLU A 144 7.93 -16.30 -8.65
N LYS A 145 7.00 -15.98 -7.73
CA LYS A 145 5.57 -16.10 -7.99
C LYS A 145 5.14 -15.25 -9.19
N TYR A 146 5.66 -14.03 -9.26
CA TYR A 146 5.37 -13.12 -10.37
C TYR A 146 5.92 -13.67 -11.70
N GLU A 147 7.20 -14.08 -11.73
CA GLU A 147 7.82 -14.60 -12.96
C GLU A 147 7.14 -15.90 -13.43
N PHE A 148 6.78 -16.79 -12.51
CA PHE A 148 6.01 -18.00 -12.82
C PHE A 148 4.66 -17.66 -13.45
N ASN A 149 3.89 -16.75 -12.87
CA ASN A 149 2.59 -16.35 -13.41
C ASN A 149 2.73 -15.66 -14.78
N LYS A 150 3.77 -14.84 -14.94
CA LYS A 150 4.09 -14.16 -16.20
C LYS A 150 4.44 -15.18 -17.31
N ASP A 151 5.20 -16.20 -16.96
CA ASP A 151 5.54 -17.26 -17.92
C ASP A 151 4.29 -18.04 -18.37
N ILE A 152 3.42 -18.43 -17.44
CA ILE A 152 2.14 -19.07 -17.78
C ILE A 152 1.30 -18.17 -18.68
N LEU A 153 1.18 -16.88 -18.36
CA LEU A 153 0.43 -15.93 -19.17
C LEU A 153 1.01 -15.81 -20.60
N ASN A 154 2.34 -15.78 -20.70
CA ASN A 154 3.03 -15.76 -21.99
C ASN A 154 2.76 -17.02 -22.81
N GLN A 155 2.79 -18.20 -22.17
CA GLN A 155 2.46 -19.47 -22.84
C GLN A 155 1.00 -19.49 -23.29
N ILE A 156 0.06 -18.97 -22.49
CA ILE A 156 -1.36 -18.83 -22.87
C ILE A 156 -1.49 -17.91 -24.09
N ASN A 157 -0.88 -16.73 -24.06
CA ASN A 157 -0.94 -15.74 -25.14
C ASN A 157 -0.35 -16.27 -26.45
N LYS A 158 0.72 -17.08 -26.37
CA LYS A 158 1.35 -17.73 -27.51
C LYS A 158 0.62 -19.00 -27.94
N LYS A 159 -0.50 -19.37 -27.31
CA LYS A 159 -1.25 -20.62 -27.55
C LYS A 159 -0.43 -21.88 -27.31
N GLN A 160 0.60 -21.79 -26.49
CA GLN A 160 1.48 -22.92 -26.12
C GLN A 160 0.98 -23.66 -24.87
N PHE A 161 0.18 -22.99 -24.04
CA PHE A 161 -0.45 -23.57 -22.85
C PHE A 161 -1.66 -24.40 -23.25
N ASN A 162 -1.63 -25.71 -22.98
CA ASN A 162 -2.65 -26.67 -23.36
C ASN A 162 -3.19 -27.46 -22.15
N GLN A 163 -4.09 -28.43 -22.40
CA GLN A 163 -4.66 -29.26 -21.35
C GLN A 163 -3.59 -30.03 -20.56
N THR A 164 -2.58 -30.58 -21.22
CA THR A 164 -1.47 -31.27 -20.54
C THR A 164 -0.69 -30.34 -19.62
N SER A 165 -0.47 -29.09 -20.04
CA SER A 165 0.16 -28.04 -19.19
C SER A 165 -0.70 -27.75 -17.98
N PHE A 166 -2.01 -27.60 -18.16
CA PHE A 166 -2.97 -27.38 -17.09
C PHE A 166 -2.99 -28.54 -16.09
N ASP A 167 -3.05 -29.77 -16.56
CA ASP A 167 -3.10 -30.97 -15.72
C ASP A 167 -1.82 -31.13 -14.88
N LYS A 168 -0.66 -30.79 -15.45
CA LYS A 168 0.62 -30.76 -14.72
C LYS A 168 0.65 -29.72 -13.58
N LEU A 169 -0.05 -28.62 -13.72
CA LEU A 169 -0.16 -27.60 -12.66
C LEU A 169 -1.18 -27.99 -11.59
N ALA A 170 -2.11 -28.87 -11.91
CA ALA A 170 -3.24 -29.22 -11.05
C ALA A 170 -2.86 -30.19 -9.90
N ILE A 171 -1.71 -30.01 -9.28
CA ILE A 171 -1.21 -30.85 -8.17
C ILE A 171 -2.20 -30.85 -6.99
N ALA A 172 -2.88 -29.74 -6.73
CA ALA A 172 -3.91 -29.60 -5.70
C ALA A 172 -5.33 -29.98 -6.18
N GLY A 173 -5.46 -30.52 -7.42
CA GLY A 173 -6.71 -30.88 -8.04
C GLY A 173 -7.39 -29.74 -8.80
N VAL A 174 -8.33 -30.14 -9.69
CA VAL A 174 -9.15 -29.22 -10.49
C VAL A 174 -10.52 -29.08 -9.85
N LYS A 175 -11.02 -27.85 -9.68
CA LYS A 175 -12.36 -27.59 -9.20
C LYS A 175 -13.23 -27.03 -10.31
N LYS A 176 -14.42 -27.61 -10.52
CA LYS A 176 -15.45 -27.01 -11.36
C LYS A 176 -16.25 -26.01 -10.54
N ILE A 177 -16.41 -24.82 -11.05
CA ILE A 177 -17.12 -23.73 -10.38
C ILE A 177 -18.17 -23.19 -11.36
N LYS A 178 -19.40 -23.01 -10.89
CA LYS A 178 -20.46 -22.31 -11.60
C LYS A 178 -20.46 -20.87 -11.11
N LEU A 179 -20.52 -19.94 -12.04
CA LEU A 179 -20.77 -18.51 -11.81
C LEU A 179 -22.19 -18.21 -12.25
N ASP A 180 -22.93 -17.52 -11.42
CA ASP A 180 -24.36 -17.22 -11.68
C ASP A 180 -24.53 -16.10 -12.71
N SER A 181 -23.56 -15.21 -12.82
CA SER A 181 -23.58 -14.09 -13.79
C SER A 181 -22.19 -13.45 -13.91
N VAL A 182 -22.06 -12.51 -14.86
CA VAL A 182 -20.85 -11.68 -15.00
C VAL A 182 -20.62 -10.77 -13.78
N LYS A 183 -21.58 -10.61 -12.88
CA LYS A 183 -21.51 -9.83 -11.64
C LYS A 183 -21.27 -10.69 -10.39
N ASP A 184 -21.16 -12.02 -10.53
CA ASP A 184 -20.96 -12.96 -9.40
C ASP A 184 -19.54 -12.91 -8.86
N ASN A 185 -19.26 -11.94 -8.01
CA ASN A 185 -17.94 -11.73 -7.39
C ASN A 185 -17.73 -12.43 -6.04
N LYS A 186 -18.54 -13.46 -5.72
CA LYS A 186 -18.45 -14.17 -4.42
C LYS A 186 -17.12 -14.91 -4.21
N LYS A 187 -16.47 -15.35 -5.29
CA LYS A 187 -15.26 -16.18 -5.24
C LYS A 187 -14.05 -15.54 -5.89
N PHE A 188 -14.25 -14.70 -6.89
CA PHE A 188 -13.19 -14.08 -7.67
C PHE A 188 -13.44 -12.59 -7.84
N LYS A 189 -12.38 -11.84 -8.07
CA LYS A 189 -12.49 -10.41 -8.39
C LYS A 189 -13.35 -10.20 -9.62
N ILE A 190 -14.16 -9.17 -9.59
CA ILE A 190 -15.10 -8.84 -10.69
C ILE A 190 -14.41 -8.75 -12.05
N ASN A 191 -13.19 -8.24 -12.11
CA ASN A 191 -12.42 -8.15 -13.35
C ASN A 191 -12.02 -9.54 -13.88
N SER A 192 -11.69 -10.48 -12.99
CA SER A 192 -11.41 -11.88 -13.36
C SER A 192 -12.64 -12.55 -13.99
N ILE A 193 -13.84 -12.28 -13.43
CA ILE A 193 -15.09 -12.82 -13.96
C ILE A 193 -15.38 -12.22 -15.34
N LYS A 194 -15.24 -10.91 -15.50
CA LYS A 194 -15.42 -10.24 -16.80
C LYS A 194 -14.50 -10.81 -17.87
N ILE A 195 -13.24 -11.13 -17.52
CA ILE A 195 -12.29 -11.78 -18.43
C ILE A 195 -12.81 -13.17 -18.83
N LEU A 196 -13.27 -14.00 -17.88
CA LEU A 196 -13.82 -15.32 -18.18
C LEU A 196 -15.00 -15.27 -19.15
N TYR A 197 -15.90 -14.29 -18.97
CA TYR A 197 -17.06 -14.12 -19.86
C TYR A 197 -16.70 -13.53 -21.23
N SER A 198 -15.57 -12.84 -21.36
CA SER A 198 -15.10 -12.26 -22.63
C SER A 198 -14.31 -13.24 -23.52
N LEU A 199 -13.85 -14.36 -22.95
CA LEU A 199 -13.01 -15.31 -23.66
C LEU A 199 -13.85 -16.42 -24.31
N PRO A 200 -13.42 -16.96 -25.47
CA PRO A 200 -14.04 -18.13 -26.07
C PRO A 200 -13.99 -19.36 -25.14
N LEU A 201 -14.93 -20.28 -25.33
CA LEU A 201 -14.90 -21.57 -24.64
C LEU A 201 -13.55 -22.29 -24.85
N ASN A 202 -13.17 -23.02 -23.81
CA ASN A 202 -11.92 -23.77 -23.76
C ASN A 202 -10.64 -22.94 -23.82
N THR A 203 -10.71 -21.63 -23.64
CA THR A 203 -9.55 -20.74 -23.50
C THR A 203 -9.07 -20.72 -22.07
N PHE A 204 -7.76 -20.87 -21.87
CA PHE A 204 -7.13 -20.70 -20.56
C PHE A 204 -6.85 -19.23 -20.28
N THR A 205 -6.92 -18.85 -19.01
CA THR A 205 -6.55 -17.52 -18.53
C THR A 205 -6.12 -17.57 -17.07
N LEU A 206 -5.51 -16.48 -16.59
CA LEU A 206 -5.25 -16.27 -15.18
C LEU A 206 -6.36 -15.40 -14.56
N ILE A 207 -6.83 -15.80 -13.40
CA ILE A 207 -7.83 -15.09 -12.61
C ILE A 207 -7.36 -14.94 -11.17
N SER A 208 -7.91 -13.98 -10.43
CA SER A 208 -7.58 -13.78 -9.02
C SER A 208 -8.83 -13.70 -8.13
N ASP A 209 -8.67 -14.09 -6.88
CA ASP A 209 -9.66 -13.87 -5.82
C ASP A 209 -9.35 -12.58 -5.02
N ASP A 210 -10.19 -12.27 -4.02
CA ASP A 210 -10.03 -11.07 -3.17
C ASP A 210 -8.82 -11.15 -2.23
N LYS A 211 -8.22 -12.34 -2.09
CA LYS A 211 -7.00 -12.57 -1.30
C LYS A 211 -5.72 -12.52 -2.15
N ASP A 212 -5.84 -12.07 -3.41
CA ASP A 212 -4.73 -12.03 -4.39
C ASP A 212 -4.12 -13.41 -4.72
N ASN A 213 -4.85 -14.50 -4.46
CA ASN A 213 -4.47 -15.79 -5.01
C ASN A 213 -4.74 -15.82 -6.51
N ILE A 214 -3.81 -16.39 -7.28
CA ILE A 214 -3.90 -16.50 -8.73
C ILE A 214 -4.19 -17.94 -9.10
N PHE A 215 -5.14 -18.12 -10.01
CA PHE A 215 -5.59 -19.42 -10.49
C PHE A 215 -5.51 -19.45 -12.01
N VAL A 216 -5.14 -20.60 -12.56
CA VAL A 216 -5.36 -20.88 -13.98
C VAL A 216 -6.78 -21.40 -14.15
N ALA A 217 -7.55 -20.74 -14.99
CA ALA A 217 -8.94 -21.10 -15.24
C ALA A 217 -9.22 -21.32 -16.72
N LYS A 218 -10.24 -22.11 -17.00
CA LYS A 218 -10.77 -22.36 -18.35
C LYS A 218 -12.29 -22.34 -18.31
N THR A 219 -12.91 -21.53 -19.16
CA THR A 219 -14.36 -21.56 -19.37
C THR A 219 -14.73 -22.77 -20.21
N ILE A 220 -15.50 -23.69 -19.65
CA ILE A 220 -15.87 -24.95 -20.31
C ILE A 220 -17.29 -24.95 -20.88
N LYS A 221 -18.18 -24.09 -20.38
CA LYS A 221 -19.57 -23.99 -20.81
C LYS A 221 -20.15 -22.63 -20.46
N PHE A 222 -20.94 -22.05 -21.35
CA PHE A 222 -21.92 -21.02 -21.04
C PHE A 222 -23.29 -21.66 -21.00
N GLU A 223 -24.11 -21.25 -20.05
CA GLU A 223 -25.51 -21.65 -19.94
C GLU A 223 -26.36 -20.39 -20.17
N ASP A 224 -27.15 -20.40 -21.23
CA ASP A 224 -28.07 -19.32 -21.53
C ASP A 224 -29.27 -19.39 -20.58
N GLN A 225 -29.63 -18.27 -20.03
CA GLN A 225 -30.88 -18.14 -19.29
C GLN A 225 -31.94 -17.54 -20.22
N ASN A 226 -33.04 -18.27 -20.42
CA ASN A 226 -34.20 -17.72 -21.12
C ASN A 226 -34.88 -16.66 -20.23
N ILE A 227 -34.66 -15.41 -20.55
CA ILE A 227 -35.27 -14.27 -19.87
C ILE A 227 -36.48 -13.85 -20.72
N SER A 228 -37.70 -13.89 -20.15
CA SER A 228 -38.90 -13.38 -20.81
C SER A 228 -38.75 -11.88 -21.10
N GLU A 229 -39.06 -11.46 -22.33
CA GLU A 229 -38.95 -10.05 -22.77
C GLU A 229 -39.79 -9.07 -21.94
N ASN A 230 -40.85 -9.55 -21.27
CA ASN A 230 -41.69 -8.72 -20.40
C ASN A 230 -41.34 -8.82 -18.92
N SER A 231 -40.22 -9.47 -18.57
CA SER A 231 -39.78 -9.61 -17.17
C SER A 231 -39.10 -8.33 -16.65
N ASN A 232 -39.19 -8.08 -15.34
CA ASN A 232 -38.45 -7.01 -14.69
C ASN A 232 -36.94 -7.16 -14.92
N GLN A 233 -36.44 -8.42 -15.02
CA GLN A 233 -35.05 -8.72 -15.27
C GLN A 233 -34.62 -8.31 -16.69
N TYR A 234 -35.46 -8.55 -17.71
CA TYR A 234 -35.20 -8.10 -19.08
C TYR A 234 -35.14 -6.57 -19.15
N ASN A 235 -36.10 -5.88 -18.53
CA ASN A 235 -36.15 -4.43 -18.49
C ASN A 235 -34.92 -3.84 -17.78
N ALA A 236 -34.48 -4.44 -16.69
CA ALA A 236 -33.28 -4.01 -15.98
C ALA A 236 -31.98 -4.16 -16.84
N ILE A 237 -31.80 -5.30 -17.52
CA ILE A 237 -30.68 -5.54 -18.41
C ILE A 237 -30.74 -4.60 -19.63
N SER A 238 -31.88 -4.41 -20.24
CA SER A 238 -32.10 -3.51 -21.38
C SER A 238 -31.74 -2.06 -21.02
N ASN A 239 -32.23 -1.59 -19.87
CA ASN A 239 -31.90 -0.26 -19.36
C ASN A 239 -30.44 -0.07 -19.06
N GLU A 240 -29.78 -1.08 -18.46
CA GLU A 240 -28.34 -1.05 -18.19
C GLU A 240 -27.55 -1.01 -19.50
N ALA A 241 -27.87 -1.85 -20.48
CA ALA A 241 -27.22 -1.85 -21.79
C ALA A 241 -27.37 -0.51 -22.52
N SER A 242 -28.57 0.06 -22.47
CA SER A 242 -28.88 1.39 -23.06
C SER A 242 -28.06 2.50 -22.37
N ALA A 243 -27.94 2.45 -21.04
CA ALA A 243 -27.13 3.42 -20.28
C ALA A 243 -25.65 3.27 -20.58
N GLN A 244 -25.12 2.04 -20.73
CA GLN A 244 -23.74 1.78 -21.10
C GLN A 244 -23.44 2.30 -22.51
N ASN A 245 -24.30 2.04 -23.49
CA ASN A 245 -24.15 2.55 -24.85
C ASN A 245 -24.14 4.09 -24.88
N ARG A 246 -25.08 4.73 -24.20
CA ARG A 246 -25.13 6.20 -24.09
C ARG A 246 -23.83 6.75 -23.48
N ASN A 247 -23.36 6.16 -22.37
CA ASN A 247 -22.13 6.58 -21.71
C ASN A 247 -20.89 6.37 -22.61
N SER A 248 -20.85 5.29 -23.38
CA SER A 248 -19.77 5.04 -24.34
C SER A 248 -19.75 6.10 -25.45
N ILE A 249 -20.91 6.46 -26.00
CA ILE A 249 -21.04 7.52 -27.02
C ILE A 249 -20.61 8.86 -26.44
N LEU A 250 -21.08 9.21 -25.23
CA LEU A 250 -20.71 10.46 -24.57
C LEU A 250 -19.18 10.54 -24.31
N LYS A 251 -18.57 9.46 -23.81
CA LYS A 251 -17.11 9.41 -23.63
C LYS A 251 -16.34 9.57 -24.94
N SER A 252 -16.80 8.95 -26.00
CA SER A 252 -16.20 9.09 -27.33
C SER A 252 -16.33 10.52 -27.85
N TYR A 253 -17.48 11.16 -27.61
CA TYR A 253 -17.70 12.55 -27.97
C TYR A 253 -16.81 13.50 -27.14
N ASP A 254 -16.72 13.29 -25.82
CA ASP A 254 -15.83 14.05 -24.94
C ASP A 254 -14.36 13.91 -25.37
N TYR A 255 -13.95 12.71 -25.74
CA TYR A 255 -12.59 12.49 -26.26
C TYR A 255 -12.32 13.27 -27.55
N LEU A 256 -13.27 13.26 -28.48
CA LEU A 256 -13.16 14.04 -29.73
C LEU A 256 -13.14 15.55 -29.45
N LEU A 257 -13.98 16.04 -28.53
CA LEU A 257 -14.00 17.46 -28.16
C LEU A 257 -12.69 17.89 -27.49
N ASN A 258 -12.17 17.10 -26.56
CA ASN A 258 -10.91 17.38 -25.86
C ASN A 258 -9.70 17.39 -26.82
N ASN A 259 -9.73 16.58 -27.88
CA ASN A 259 -8.70 16.59 -28.90
C ASN A 259 -8.85 17.79 -29.86
N LYS A 260 -10.06 18.27 -30.08
CA LYS A 260 -10.36 19.37 -31.00
C LYS A 260 -10.26 20.75 -30.33
N TYR A 261 -10.60 20.85 -29.05
CA TYR A 261 -10.65 22.10 -28.30
C TYR A 261 -9.78 22.03 -27.05
N LYS A 262 -9.01 23.09 -26.81
CA LYS A 262 -8.27 23.24 -25.55
C LYS A 262 -9.22 23.71 -24.46
N VAL A 263 -9.53 22.82 -23.52
CA VAL A 263 -10.32 23.15 -22.33
C VAL A 263 -9.40 23.72 -21.26
N VAL A 264 -9.65 24.94 -20.82
CA VAL A 264 -8.94 25.56 -19.70
C VAL A 264 -9.92 25.78 -18.55
N VAL A 265 -9.67 25.12 -17.44
CA VAL A 265 -10.47 25.29 -16.22
C VAL A 265 -9.83 26.35 -15.35
N ASN A 266 -10.56 27.44 -15.08
CA ASN A 266 -10.11 28.42 -14.10
C ASN A 266 -10.34 27.90 -12.69
N GLN A 267 -9.27 27.40 -12.07
CA GLN A 267 -9.34 26.76 -10.75
C GLN A 267 -9.86 27.71 -9.67
N LYS A 268 -9.48 29.00 -9.69
CA LYS A 268 -9.97 29.98 -8.72
C LYS A 268 -11.50 30.19 -8.80
N THR A 269 -12.07 30.17 -10.00
CA THR A 269 -13.50 30.27 -10.21
C THR A 269 -14.22 29.02 -9.74
N LEU A 270 -13.65 27.84 -10.06
CA LEU A 270 -14.18 26.55 -9.61
C LEU A 270 -14.24 26.45 -8.07
N ASP A 271 -13.19 26.87 -7.40
CA ASP A 271 -13.12 26.85 -5.93
C ASP A 271 -14.11 27.82 -5.29
N ARG A 272 -14.34 29.02 -5.90
CA ARG A 272 -15.39 29.93 -5.46
C ARG A 272 -16.79 29.31 -5.59
N VAL A 273 -17.08 28.67 -6.70
CA VAL A 273 -18.37 27.99 -6.93
C VAL A 273 -18.56 26.85 -5.92
N LYS A 274 -17.55 26.00 -5.70
CA LYS A 274 -17.61 24.95 -4.69
C LYS A 274 -17.88 25.46 -3.27
N ASN A 275 -17.27 26.61 -2.91
CA ASN A 275 -17.46 27.21 -1.59
C ASN A 275 -18.82 27.90 -1.43
N TYR A 276 -19.47 28.28 -2.53
CA TYR A 276 -20.80 28.88 -2.52
C TYR A 276 -21.91 27.86 -2.22
N PHE A 277 -21.68 26.58 -2.57
CA PHE A 277 -22.63 25.46 -2.37
C PHE A 277 -22.30 24.56 -1.18
N LYS A 278 -21.35 24.93 -0.34
CA LYS A 278 -21.09 24.34 0.98
C LYS A 278 -21.83 25.15 2.07
#